data_f4f19433303460e7d8e16c30ffec776a
#
_entry.id   f4f19433303460e7d8e16c30ffec776a
#
_cell.length_a   1.000
_cell.length_b   1.000
_cell.length_c   1.000
_cell.angle_alpha   90.00
_cell.angle_beta   90.00
_cell.angle_gamma   90.00
#
_symmetry.space_group_name_H-M   'P 1'
#
loop_
_entity.id
_entity.type
_entity.pdbx_description
1 polymer ?
#
loop_
_entity_poly.entity_id
_entity_poly.type
_entity_poly.pdbx_seq_one_letter_code
_entity_poly.pdbx_strand_id
1 'polypeptide(L)'
;MRKIYLLMALCFSFAITSCGDKNEDEDIIVDYAPVEFYISVENKSGLDLLNSENEGALDVDAITLGYKGVTYSFDSEAAVAVTRAYFPRFEGMELQKIDGKYRIYVGEFDGNPGHSGDSFTMEWGDGSWDSFTYTNTKVGRHGVEHKFYLNDHSVKSGAYPYVSITVIK
;
A
#
# COMPACT_ATOMS: atom_id res chain seq x y z
N MET A 1 64.03 27.82 -27.96
CA MET A 1 62.73 28.27 -27.48
C MET A 1 61.57 27.55 -28.16
N ARG A 2 61.54 27.20 -29.43
CA ARG A 2 60.45 26.50 -30.12
C ARG A 2 60.14 25.09 -29.58
N LYS A 3 61.12 24.36 -29.03
CA LYS A 3 60.94 22.99 -28.51
C LYS A 3 60.25 22.93 -27.14
N ILE A 4 60.29 24.00 -26.36
CA ILE A 4 59.62 24.08 -25.02
C ILE A 4 58.15 24.28 -25.19
N TYR A 5 57.72 25.04 -26.19
CA TYR A 5 56.26 25.22 -26.45
C TYR A 5 55.58 23.95 -26.96
N LEU A 6 56.32 23.10 -27.67
CA LEU A 6 55.81 21.82 -28.18
C LEU A 6 55.57 20.82 -27.03
N LEU A 7 56.44 20.84 -26.01
CA LEU A 7 56.31 19.98 -24.83
C LEU A 7 55.19 20.45 -23.92
N MET A 8 54.96 21.78 -23.79
CA MET A 8 53.83 22.33 -23.04
C MET A 8 52.47 22.05 -23.72
N ALA A 9 52.40 22.07 -25.04
CA ALA A 9 51.19 21.74 -25.79
C ALA A 9 50.82 20.26 -25.65
N LEU A 10 51.78 19.36 -25.51
CA LEU A 10 51.55 17.93 -25.33
C LEU A 10 51.03 17.59 -23.92
N CYS A 11 51.44 18.35 -22.89
CA CYS A 11 50.94 18.14 -21.52
C CYS A 11 49.50 18.65 -21.32
N PHE A 12 49.06 19.62 -22.13
CA PHE A 12 47.69 20.17 -22.01
C PHE A 12 46.63 19.28 -22.67
N SER A 13 47.01 18.39 -23.58
CA SER A 13 46.09 17.49 -24.28
C SER A 13 45.71 16.24 -23.46
N PHE A 14 46.36 15.95 -22.33
CA PHE A 14 46.02 14.83 -21.46
C PHE A 14 45.11 15.20 -20.27
N ALA A 15 44.79 16.49 -20.09
CA ALA A 15 44.03 16.95 -18.92
C ALA A 15 42.49 16.99 -19.10
N ILE A 16 41.98 16.64 -20.30
CA ILE A 16 40.55 16.75 -20.59
C ILE A 16 39.82 15.41 -20.84
N THR A 17 40.46 14.28 -20.54
CA THR A 17 39.83 12.96 -20.66
C THR A 17 39.52 12.31 -19.31
N SER A 18 39.35 13.11 -18.25
CA SER A 18 38.87 12.61 -16.94
C SER A 18 37.54 13.22 -16.55
N CYS A 19 36.59 13.33 -17.48
CA CYS A 19 35.19 13.23 -17.16
C CYS A 19 34.79 11.78 -17.42
N GLY A 20 35.18 10.90 -16.52
CA GLY A 20 34.44 9.66 -16.35
C GLY A 20 33.04 10.03 -15.97
N ASP A 21 32.06 9.71 -16.82
CA ASP A 21 30.69 9.51 -16.38
C ASP A 21 30.76 8.47 -15.26
N LYS A 22 30.95 8.96 -14.05
CA LYS A 22 30.42 8.26 -12.90
C LYS A 22 28.92 8.38 -13.05
N ASN A 23 28.32 7.39 -13.69
CA ASN A 23 27.00 6.97 -13.32
C ASN A 23 27.13 6.57 -11.83
N GLU A 24 27.21 7.57 -10.96
CA GLU A 24 26.86 7.38 -9.57
C GLU A 24 25.39 6.99 -9.67
N ASP A 25 25.14 5.69 -9.70
CA ASP A 25 23.91 5.14 -9.26
C ASP A 25 23.80 5.63 -7.81
N GLU A 26 23.29 6.86 -7.64
CA GLU A 26 22.85 7.30 -6.34
C GLU A 26 21.87 6.22 -5.89
N ASP A 27 22.25 5.47 -4.86
CA ASP A 27 21.37 4.55 -4.18
C ASP A 27 20.26 5.38 -3.56
N ILE A 28 19.29 5.77 -4.39
CA ILE A 28 18.10 6.48 -3.92
C ILE A 28 17.32 5.46 -3.11
N ILE A 29 17.35 5.64 -1.81
CA ILE A 29 16.44 4.91 -0.92
C ILE A 29 15.05 5.45 -1.21
N VAL A 30 14.24 4.64 -1.92
CA VAL A 30 12.84 4.94 -2.16
C VAL A 30 12.04 4.33 -1.04
N ASP A 31 11.44 5.18 -0.24
CA ASP A 31 10.49 4.76 0.81
C ASP A 31 9.10 4.64 0.16
N TYR A 32 8.56 3.42 0.17
CA TYR A 32 7.23 3.14 -0.37
C TYR A 32 6.22 3.19 0.76
N ALA A 33 5.19 4.03 0.61
CA ALA A 33 4.12 4.08 1.59
C ALA A 33 3.39 2.71 1.67
N PRO A 34 2.89 2.32 2.85
CA PRO A 34 2.09 1.11 2.99
C PRO A 34 0.78 1.22 2.22
N VAL A 35 0.19 0.07 1.89
CA VAL A 35 -1.16 0.00 1.33
C VAL A 35 -2.15 -0.15 2.49
N GLU A 36 -3.15 0.74 2.54
CA GLU A 36 -4.18 0.77 3.57
C GLU A 36 -5.57 0.73 2.93
N PHE A 37 -6.43 -0.16 3.42
CA PHE A 37 -7.80 -0.29 2.93
C PHE A 37 -8.78 0.41 3.87
N TYR A 38 -9.74 1.12 3.26
CA TYR A 38 -10.91 1.70 3.90
C TYR A 38 -12.15 1.11 3.25
N ILE A 39 -12.81 0.19 3.94
CA ILE A 39 -13.91 -0.59 3.40
C ILE A 39 -15.22 -0.04 3.95
N SER A 40 -16.08 0.44 3.07
CA SER A 40 -17.47 0.79 3.37
C SER A 40 -18.38 -0.38 3.00
N VAL A 41 -19.44 -0.62 3.77
CA VAL A 41 -20.46 -1.62 3.47
C VAL A 41 -21.80 -0.94 3.37
N GLU A 42 -22.42 -1.01 2.19
CA GLU A 42 -23.67 -0.32 1.92
C GLU A 42 -24.69 -1.31 1.34
N ASN A 43 -25.98 -1.06 1.58
CA ASN A 43 -27.02 -1.74 0.85
C ASN A 43 -27.21 -1.13 -0.55
N LYS A 44 -28.08 -1.71 -1.38
CA LYS A 44 -28.36 -1.23 -2.75
C LYS A 44 -28.92 0.19 -2.82
N SER A 45 -29.44 0.74 -1.72
CA SER A 45 -29.91 2.12 -1.62
C SER A 45 -28.83 3.10 -1.11
N GLY A 46 -27.60 2.63 -0.81
CA GLY A 46 -26.50 3.44 -0.32
C GLY A 46 -26.55 3.70 1.19
N LEU A 47 -27.34 2.92 1.93
CA LEU A 47 -27.40 2.99 3.38
C LEU A 47 -26.18 2.28 3.98
N ASP A 48 -25.49 2.95 4.91
CA ASP A 48 -24.32 2.42 5.62
C ASP A 48 -24.72 1.27 6.57
N LEU A 49 -24.28 0.05 6.27
CA LEU A 49 -24.58 -1.14 7.05
C LEU A 49 -23.62 -1.38 8.22
N LEU A 50 -22.58 -0.57 8.35
CA LEU A 50 -21.68 -0.58 9.51
C LEU A 50 -22.20 0.34 10.64
N ASN A 51 -23.20 1.17 10.37
CA ASN A 51 -23.86 1.98 11.39
C ASN A 51 -24.99 1.19 12.03
N SER A 52 -24.82 0.80 13.28
CA SER A 52 -25.80 0.00 14.07
C SER A 52 -27.18 0.64 14.24
N GLU A 53 -27.30 1.97 13.99
CA GLU A 53 -28.59 2.69 14.04
C GLU A 53 -29.43 2.49 12.76
N ASN A 54 -28.81 1.95 11.69
CA ASN A 54 -29.48 1.79 10.41
C ASN A 54 -30.23 0.45 10.32
N GLU A 55 -31.33 0.45 9.58
CA GLU A 55 -32.07 -0.77 9.31
C GLU A 55 -31.23 -1.77 8.49
N GLY A 56 -31.17 -3.02 8.95
CA GLY A 56 -30.40 -4.07 8.31
C GLY A 56 -28.88 -3.94 8.54
N ALA A 57 -28.46 -3.14 9.54
CA ALA A 57 -27.05 -3.05 9.93
C ALA A 57 -26.46 -4.44 10.23
N LEU A 58 -25.20 -4.62 9.87
CA LEU A 58 -24.43 -5.80 10.23
C LEU A 58 -24.08 -5.77 11.72
N ASP A 59 -23.96 -6.95 12.31
CA ASP A 59 -23.35 -7.09 13.63
C ASP A 59 -21.83 -6.93 13.47
N VAL A 60 -21.32 -5.76 13.81
CA VAL A 60 -19.91 -5.42 13.65
C VAL A 60 -19.03 -6.37 14.46
N ASP A 61 -19.46 -6.79 15.63
CA ASP A 61 -18.69 -7.68 16.51
C ASP A 61 -18.58 -9.11 15.92
N ALA A 62 -19.47 -9.46 14.99
CA ALA A 62 -19.41 -10.73 14.27
C ALA A 62 -18.53 -10.68 12.99
N ILE A 63 -18.06 -9.50 12.59
CA ILE A 63 -17.19 -9.36 11.41
C ILE A 63 -15.78 -9.84 11.77
N THR A 64 -15.22 -10.70 10.92
CA THR A 64 -13.85 -11.18 11.08
C THR A 64 -13.05 -11.00 9.81
N LEU A 65 -11.73 -10.91 9.97
CA LEU A 65 -10.76 -10.79 8.90
C LEU A 65 -9.78 -11.96 8.93
N GLY A 66 -9.65 -12.68 7.83
CA GLY A 66 -8.66 -13.75 7.63
C GLY A 66 -7.45 -13.24 6.84
N TYR A 67 -6.25 -13.27 7.43
CA TYR A 67 -5.01 -12.89 6.77
C TYR A 67 -3.87 -13.81 7.17
N LYS A 68 -3.17 -14.41 6.18
CA LYS A 68 -2.03 -15.34 6.37
C LYS A 68 -2.30 -16.46 7.38
N GLY A 69 -3.54 -16.99 7.37
CA GLY A 69 -3.94 -18.10 8.26
C GLY A 69 -4.28 -17.69 9.69
N VAL A 70 -4.33 -16.39 9.97
CA VAL A 70 -4.76 -15.82 11.25
C VAL A 70 -6.10 -15.14 11.04
N THR A 71 -7.01 -15.31 12.04
CA THR A 71 -8.29 -14.59 12.08
C THR A 71 -8.19 -13.45 13.09
N TYR A 72 -8.63 -12.26 12.67
CA TYR A 72 -8.67 -11.03 13.45
C TYR A 72 -10.12 -10.61 13.70
N SER A 73 -10.38 -10.02 14.86
CA SER A 73 -11.61 -9.31 15.22
C SER A 73 -11.27 -7.87 15.59
N PHE A 74 -12.27 -7.01 15.78
CA PHE A 74 -12.04 -5.62 16.22
C PHE A 74 -11.36 -5.51 17.59
N ASP A 75 -11.53 -6.52 18.45
CA ASP A 75 -10.90 -6.58 19.78
C ASP A 75 -9.49 -7.19 19.77
N SER A 76 -8.96 -7.56 18.60
CA SER A 76 -7.62 -8.14 18.49
C SER A 76 -6.58 -7.09 18.84
N GLU A 77 -5.86 -7.26 19.95
CA GLU A 77 -4.75 -6.37 20.30
C GLU A 77 -3.64 -6.48 19.26
N ALA A 78 -3.40 -5.40 18.53
CA ALA A 78 -2.23 -5.28 17.67
C ALA A 78 -0.98 -5.22 18.57
N ALA A 79 -0.06 -6.16 18.37
CA ALA A 79 1.19 -6.17 19.16
C ALA A 79 2.05 -4.98 18.75
N VAL A 80 2.09 -3.95 19.58
CA VAL A 80 2.90 -2.74 19.35
C VAL A 80 4.40 -3.08 19.47
N ALA A 81 5.11 -3.08 18.34
CA ALA A 81 6.57 -3.13 18.34
C ALA A 81 7.14 -1.73 18.12
N VAL A 82 7.80 -1.19 19.14
CA VAL A 82 8.52 0.08 19.02
C VAL A 82 9.86 -0.19 18.34
N THR A 83 9.95 0.03 17.03
CA THR A 83 11.22 0.01 16.29
C THR A 83 11.47 1.38 15.65
N ARG A 84 12.76 1.76 15.53
CA ARG A 84 13.15 3.03 14.89
C ARG A 84 13.04 3.00 13.36
N ALA A 85 12.94 1.82 12.75
CA ALA A 85 12.72 1.66 11.32
C ALA A 85 11.22 1.40 11.10
N TYR A 86 10.59 2.24 10.28
CA TYR A 86 9.22 2.04 9.88
C TYR A 86 9.17 0.94 8.82
N PHE A 87 8.60 -0.18 9.19
CA PHE A 87 8.24 -1.24 8.25
C PHE A 87 6.72 -1.39 8.29
N PRO A 88 6.05 -1.52 7.14
CA PRO A 88 4.63 -1.81 7.10
C PRO A 88 4.32 -3.02 7.98
N ARG A 89 3.39 -2.85 8.89
CA ARG A 89 2.98 -3.89 9.81
C ARG A 89 1.48 -4.03 9.78
N PHE A 90 1.03 -5.24 9.48
CA PHE A 90 -0.38 -5.54 9.56
C PHE A 90 -0.86 -5.51 11.01
N GLU A 91 -1.78 -4.60 11.32
CA GLU A 91 -2.30 -4.36 12.68
C GLU A 91 -3.73 -4.91 12.89
N GLY A 92 -4.28 -5.59 11.87
CA GLY A 92 -5.64 -6.10 11.91
C GLY A 92 -6.65 -5.15 11.28
N MET A 93 -7.78 -4.95 11.94
CA MET A 93 -8.85 -4.08 11.47
C MET A 93 -9.38 -3.18 12.58
N GLU A 94 -9.85 -1.99 12.21
CA GLU A 94 -10.42 -0.99 13.10
C GLU A 94 -11.68 -0.38 12.48
N LEU A 95 -12.71 -0.17 13.27
CA LEU A 95 -13.90 0.57 12.84
C LEU A 95 -13.69 2.07 13.05
N GLN A 96 -13.69 2.84 11.96
CA GLN A 96 -13.48 4.27 11.98
C GLN A 96 -14.70 5.01 11.43
N LYS A 97 -14.99 6.20 11.99
CA LYS A 97 -16.04 7.10 11.45
C LYS A 97 -15.36 8.26 10.71
N ILE A 98 -15.51 8.29 9.40
CA ILE A 98 -14.88 9.30 8.51
C ILE A 98 -16.00 9.99 7.73
N ASP A 99 -16.07 11.32 7.81
CA ASP A 99 -17.11 12.14 7.14
C ASP A 99 -18.55 11.67 7.41
N GLY A 100 -18.79 11.20 8.65
CA GLY A 100 -20.12 10.77 9.09
C GLY A 100 -20.50 9.34 8.70
N LYS A 101 -19.71 8.64 7.90
CA LYS A 101 -19.88 7.22 7.54
C LYS A 101 -18.90 6.33 8.29
N TYR A 102 -19.31 5.12 8.61
CA TYR A 102 -18.42 4.11 9.17
C TYR A 102 -17.64 3.40 8.06
N ARG A 103 -16.37 3.09 8.33
CA ARG A 103 -15.49 2.32 7.46
C ARG A 103 -14.64 1.39 8.30
N ILE A 104 -14.34 0.23 7.75
CA ILE A 104 -13.36 -0.68 8.33
C ILE A 104 -12.01 -0.31 7.74
N TYR A 105 -11.11 0.14 8.59
CA TYR A 105 -9.69 0.27 8.27
C TYR A 105 -9.03 -1.10 8.37
N VAL A 106 -8.21 -1.46 7.37
CA VAL A 106 -7.41 -2.69 7.33
C VAL A 106 -6.04 -2.35 6.81
N GLY A 107 -5.01 -2.58 7.58
CA GLY A 107 -3.62 -2.25 7.18
C GLY A 107 -2.63 -2.54 8.31
N GLU A 108 -1.38 -2.25 8.12
CA GLU A 108 -0.69 -1.80 6.91
C GLU A 108 -0.15 -2.99 6.12
N PHE A 109 -0.21 -2.91 4.80
CA PHE A 109 0.38 -3.92 3.92
C PHE A 109 1.60 -3.36 3.19
N ASP A 110 2.50 -4.23 2.75
CA ASP A 110 3.73 -3.83 2.06
C ASP A 110 3.46 -3.30 0.64
N GLY A 111 3.70 -2.00 0.43
CA GLY A 111 3.58 -1.32 -0.86
C GLY A 111 4.83 -1.42 -1.76
N ASN A 112 5.89 -2.09 -1.33
CA ASN A 112 7.15 -2.19 -2.07
C ASN A 112 6.98 -3.00 -3.37
N PRO A 113 7.58 -2.58 -4.51
CA PRO A 113 7.55 -3.35 -5.77
C PRO A 113 8.27 -4.69 -5.71
N GLY A 114 9.11 -4.93 -4.70
CA GLY A 114 9.70 -6.24 -4.42
C GLY A 114 8.72 -7.24 -3.82
N HIS A 115 7.59 -6.76 -3.31
CA HIS A 115 6.48 -7.56 -2.80
C HIS A 115 5.36 -7.59 -3.84
N SER A 116 5.00 -8.78 -4.33
CA SER A 116 4.04 -8.94 -5.44
C SER A 116 2.61 -8.50 -5.12
N GLY A 117 2.32 -8.32 -3.84
CA GLY A 117 0.99 -8.00 -3.30
C GLY A 117 0.52 -9.06 -2.33
N ASP A 118 -0.67 -8.86 -1.78
CA ASP A 118 -1.26 -9.73 -0.76
C ASP A 118 -2.77 -9.84 -0.93
N SER A 119 -3.40 -10.78 -0.20
CA SER A 119 -4.84 -10.94 -0.15
C SER A 119 -5.32 -11.23 1.26
N PHE A 120 -6.52 -10.78 1.57
CA PHE A 120 -7.23 -11.09 2.81
C PHE A 120 -8.72 -11.33 2.54
N THR A 121 -9.41 -11.93 3.47
CA THR A 121 -10.86 -12.18 3.40
C THR A 121 -11.57 -11.48 4.54
N MET A 122 -12.77 -10.97 4.28
CA MET A 122 -13.68 -10.46 5.29
C MET A 122 -14.89 -11.37 5.36
N GLU A 123 -15.24 -11.86 6.55
CA GLU A 123 -16.50 -12.54 6.86
C GLU A 123 -17.41 -11.56 7.57
N TRP A 124 -18.65 -11.42 7.11
CA TRP A 124 -19.54 -10.32 7.51
C TRP A 124 -20.47 -10.65 8.66
N GLY A 125 -20.35 -11.83 9.26
CA GLY A 125 -21.23 -12.29 10.32
C GLY A 125 -22.62 -12.74 9.84
N ASP A 126 -22.99 -12.44 8.60
CA ASP A 126 -24.24 -12.87 7.95
C ASP A 126 -24.09 -14.19 7.16
N GLY A 127 -22.92 -14.83 7.25
CA GLY A 127 -22.54 -16.03 6.51
C GLY A 127 -22.00 -15.75 5.11
N SER A 128 -21.93 -14.49 4.69
CA SER A 128 -21.27 -14.09 3.45
C SER A 128 -19.84 -13.68 3.71
N TRP A 129 -19.00 -13.70 2.66
CA TRP A 129 -17.61 -13.28 2.72
C TRP A 129 -17.20 -12.61 1.41
N ASP A 130 -16.16 -11.77 1.48
CA ASP A 130 -15.54 -11.14 0.33
C ASP A 130 -14.02 -11.26 0.42
N SER A 131 -13.37 -11.40 -0.74
CA SER A 131 -11.92 -11.45 -0.89
C SER A 131 -11.41 -10.12 -1.43
N PHE A 132 -10.39 -9.59 -0.79
CA PHE A 132 -9.69 -8.38 -1.19
C PHE A 132 -8.26 -8.73 -1.58
N THR A 133 -7.81 -8.27 -2.72
CA THR A 133 -6.45 -8.51 -3.22
C THR A 133 -5.87 -7.20 -3.73
N TYR A 134 -4.59 -6.97 -3.48
CA TYR A 134 -3.83 -5.96 -4.17
C TYR A 134 -2.59 -6.58 -4.81
N THR A 135 -2.11 -5.97 -5.88
CA THR A 135 -0.86 -6.36 -6.53
C THR A 135 0.03 -5.15 -6.72
N ASN A 136 1.33 -5.35 -6.52
CA ASN A 136 2.37 -4.37 -6.78
C ASN A 136 3.15 -4.78 -8.02
N THR A 137 3.28 -3.89 -8.98
CA THR A 137 4.06 -4.12 -10.19
C THR A 137 5.08 -3.00 -10.36
N LYS A 138 6.35 -3.35 -10.46
CA LYS A 138 7.41 -2.38 -10.70
C LYS A 138 7.24 -1.71 -12.06
N VAL A 139 7.24 -0.38 -12.08
CA VAL A 139 7.14 0.43 -13.29
C VAL A 139 8.37 1.34 -13.38
N GLY A 140 9.19 1.13 -14.40
CA GLY A 140 10.44 1.87 -14.55
C GLY A 140 11.43 1.60 -13.43
N ARG A 141 12.26 2.60 -13.10
CA ARG A 141 13.35 2.45 -12.13
C ARG A 141 12.87 2.51 -10.67
N HIS A 142 11.91 3.39 -10.37
CA HIS A 142 11.47 3.72 -9.00
C HIS A 142 9.94 3.73 -8.83
N GLY A 143 9.17 3.45 -9.89
CA GLY A 143 7.70 3.47 -9.82
C GLY A 143 7.10 2.13 -9.42
N VAL A 144 5.90 2.20 -8.86
CA VAL A 144 5.04 1.05 -8.57
C VAL A 144 3.64 1.33 -9.12
N GLU A 145 3.08 0.37 -9.82
CA GLU A 145 1.66 0.34 -10.15
C GLU A 145 0.96 -0.58 -9.16
N HIS A 146 -0.06 -0.06 -8.50
CA HIS A 146 -0.92 -0.84 -7.61
C HIS A 146 -2.24 -1.13 -8.30
N LYS A 147 -2.69 -2.39 -8.23
CA LYS A 147 -4.03 -2.80 -8.69
C LYS A 147 -4.77 -3.47 -7.55
N PHE A 148 -6.07 -3.20 -7.45
CA PHE A 148 -6.92 -3.66 -6.37
C PHE A 148 -8.08 -4.46 -6.92
N TYR A 149 -8.47 -5.51 -6.18
CA TYR A 149 -9.51 -6.45 -6.60
C TYR A 149 -10.43 -6.74 -5.41
N LEU A 150 -11.71 -6.85 -5.71
CA LEU A 150 -12.76 -7.36 -4.84
C LEU A 150 -13.36 -8.59 -5.52
N ASN A 151 -13.26 -9.77 -4.91
CA ASN A 151 -13.74 -11.04 -5.47
C ASN A 151 -13.21 -11.27 -6.90
N ASP A 152 -11.89 -11.07 -7.09
CA ASP A 152 -11.18 -11.18 -8.37
C ASP A 152 -11.60 -10.16 -9.45
N HIS A 153 -12.50 -9.23 -9.14
CA HIS A 153 -12.87 -8.15 -10.04
C HIS A 153 -12.07 -6.89 -9.74
N SER A 154 -11.42 -6.33 -10.76
CA SER A 154 -10.68 -5.08 -10.60
C SER A 154 -11.60 -3.95 -10.15
N VAL A 155 -11.21 -3.26 -9.09
CA VAL A 155 -11.94 -2.12 -8.54
C VAL A 155 -11.14 -0.83 -8.72
N LYS A 156 -11.85 0.27 -8.95
CA LYS A 156 -11.25 1.60 -8.88
C LYS A 156 -11.11 1.95 -7.40
N SER A 157 -9.89 2.10 -6.96
CA SER A 157 -9.60 2.59 -5.61
C SER A 157 -9.47 4.11 -5.60
N GLY A 158 -9.49 4.69 -4.41
CA GLY A 158 -9.02 6.06 -4.16
C GLY A 158 -7.54 6.23 -4.53
N ALA A 159 -6.99 7.39 -4.23
CA ALA A 159 -5.57 7.65 -4.47
C ALA A 159 -4.70 6.86 -3.47
N TYR A 160 -3.74 6.07 -3.98
CA TYR A 160 -2.70 5.46 -3.16
C TYR A 160 -2.05 6.49 -2.21
N PRO A 161 -1.74 6.17 -0.96
CA PRO A 161 -1.76 4.83 -0.33
C PRO A 161 -3.13 4.37 0.19
N TYR A 162 -4.15 5.21 0.19
CA TYR A 162 -5.45 4.97 0.81
C TYR A 162 -6.44 4.37 -0.20
N VAL A 163 -6.73 3.10 -0.04
CA VAL A 163 -7.62 2.34 -0.91
C VAL A 163 -9.04 2.35 -0.35
N SER A 164 -9.96 3.05 -1.00
CA SER A 164 -11.37 3.04 -0.60
C SER A 164 -12.18 2.08 -1.48
N ILE A 165 -12.81 1.09 -0.86
CA ILE A 165 -13.67 0.11 -1.53
C ILE A 165 -15.04 0.12 -0.86
N THR A 166 -16.11 0.08 -1.67
CA THR A 166 -17.47 -0.09 -1.18
C THR A 166 -17.97 -1.48 -1.54
N VAL A 167 -18.38 -2.25 -0.54
CA VAL A 167 -19.07 -3.54 -0.68
C VAL A 167 -20.56 -3.27 -0.67
N ILE A 168 -21.29 -3.84 -1.62
CA ILE A 168 -22.75 -3.73 -1.71
C ILE A 168 -23.40 -5.05 -1.31
N LYS A 169 -24.29 -5.01 -0.35
CA LYS A 169 -25.05 -6.15 0.20
C LYS A 169 -26.51 -6.17 -0.23
#